data_0f2c7d3b72a0929062ddff8623d6fd93
#
_entry.id   0f2c7d3b72a0929062ddff8623d6fd93
#
_cell.length_a   1.000
_cell.length_b   1.000
_cell.length_c   1.000
_cell.angle_alpha   90.00
_cell.angle_beta   90.00
_cell.angle_gamma   90.00
#
_symmetry.space_group_name_H-M   'P 1'
#
loop_
_entity.id
_entity.type
_entity.pdbx_description
1 polymer ?
#
loop_
_entity_poly.entity_id
_entity_poly.type
_entity_poly.pdbx_seq_one_letter_code
_entity_poly.pdbx_strand_id
1 'polypeptide(L)'
;DLCVSAVISTSKSKEFVMKVGVNLINFGPGASPDSIKRWAQLTESLGYHLLMTSDHIGIKPDVQGRYPAPFYEPVSTLAWLAGITTTIEIGTTVLIVPYRSALEIAKAFANIDQFSGGRVILGVGIGWAQEEFAGLGVEYKRRGAITNEYLEAIKLLWTQDLASYEGRYVSFK
;
A
#
# COMPACT_ATOMS: atom_id res chain seq x y z
N ASP A 1 -0.72 6.24 -19.26
CA ASP A 1 0.52 5.43 -19.23
C ASP A 1 0.34 4.32 -18.21
N LEU A 2 0.25 3.07 -18.67
CA LEU A 2 0.23 1.90 -17.80
C LEU A 2 1.62 1.73 -17.17
N CYS A 3 1.74 1.97 -15.86
CA CYS A 3 2.98 1.66 -15.15
C CYS A 3 2.99 0.15 -14.84
N VAL A 4 3.84 -0.60 -15.52
CA VAL A 4 4.01 -2.04 -15.29
C VAL A 4 5.12 -2.24 -14.27
N SER A 5 4.80 -2.88 -13.13
CA SER A 5 5.78 -3.22 -12.09
C SER A 5 6.15 -4.70 -12.18
N ALA A 6 7.42 -5.01 -12.07
CA ALA A 6 7.92 -6.38 -12.03
C ALA A 6 8.57 -6.68 -10.66
N VAL A 7 8.22 -7.81 -10.08
CA VAL A 7 8.81 -8.31 -8.83
C VAL A 7 9.40 -9.69 -9.08
N ILE A 8 10.66 -9.90 -8.68
CA ILE A 8 11.32 -11.21 -8.77
C ILE A 8 11.13 -11.94 -7.43
N SER A 9 10.45 -13.07 -7.48
CA SER A 9 10.29 -13.97 -6.33
C SER A 9 11.12 -15.24 -6.54
N THR A 10 11.88 -15.66 -5.52
CA THR A 10 12.61 -16.94 -5.53
C THR A 10 11.79 -17.99 -4.79
N SER A 11 11.26 -18.98 -5.49
CA SER A 11 10.70 -20.18 -4.87
C SER A 11 11.81 -21.20 -4.58
N LYS A 12 11.56 -22.17 -3.68
CA LYS A 12 12.54 -23.22 -3.29
C LYS A 12 13.00 -24.14 -4.44
N SER A 13 12.33 -24.13 -5.58
CA SER A 13 12.82 -24.68 -6.85
C SER A 13 13.45 -23.51 -7.62
N LYS A 14 14.69 -23.63 -8.04
CA LYS A 14 15.51 -22.58 -8.69
C LYS A 14 14.95 -22.03 -10.05
N GLU A 15 13.66 -22.02 -10.25
CA GLU A 15 13.02 -21.32 -11.36
C GLU A 15 12.76 -19.87 -10.97
N PHE A 16 13.43 -18.95 -11.66
CA PHE A 16 13.13 -17.53 -11.60
C PHE A 16 11.80 -17.28 -12.33
N VAL A 17 10.72 -17.15 -11.58
CA VAL A 17 9.43 -16.73 -12.14
C VAL A 17 9.36 -15.21 -12.01
N MET A 18 9.37 -14.50 -13.14
CA MET A 18 9.12 -13.07 -13.17
C MET A 18 7.63 -12.82 -12.96
N LYS A 19 7.28 -12.12 -11.88
CA LYS A 19 5.91 -11.65 -11.65
C LYS A 19 5.70 -10.31 -12.34
N VAL A 20 4.67 -10.22 -13.15
CA VAL A 20 4.29 -8.98 -13.86
C VAL A 20 3.02 -8.43 -13.22
N GLY A 21 3.01 -7.14 -12.91
CA GLY A 21 1.88 -6.46 -12.28
C GLY A 21 1.45 -5.20 -13.00
N VAL A 22 0.29 -4.71 -12.60
CA VAL A 22 -0.30 -3.46 -13.07
C VAL A 22 -0.45 -2.51 -11.89
N ASN A 23 -0.06 -1.25 -12.07
CA ASN A 23 -0.41 -0.20 -11.15
C ASN A 23 -1.84 0.28 -11.48
N LEU A 24 -2.78 -0.04 -10.60
CA LEU A 24 -4.16 0.41 -10.71
C LEU A 24 -4.20 1.91 -10.51
N ILE A 25 -4.74 2.63 -11.48
CA ILE A 25 -4.93 4.06 -11.36
C ILE A 25 -6.12 4.30 -10.42
N ASN A 26 -5.83 4.49 -9.13
CA ASN A 26 -6.81 4.78 -8.09
C ASN A 26 -7.08 6.28 -7.93
N PHE A 27 -6.76 7.09 -8.95
CA PHE A 27 -6.94 8.54 -8.95
C PHE A 27 -7.28 9.08 -10.35
N GLY A 28 -7.72 10.33 -10.36
CA GLY A 28 -8.03 11.08 -11.59
C GLY A 28 -9.44 10.89 -12.13
N PRO A 29 -9.82 11.65 -13.17
CA PRO A 29 -11.20 11.71 -13.67
C PRO A 29 -11.79 10.38 -14.15
N GLY A 30 -10.92 9.42 -14.51
CA GLY A 30 -11.32 8.07 -14.93
C GLY A 30 -11.46 7.08 -13.77
N ALA A 31 -11.06 7.47 -12.56
CA ALA A 31 -11.16 6.61 -11.38
C ALA A 31 -12.57 6.68 -10.79
N SER A 32 -13.21 5.53 -10.68
CA SER A 32 -14.50 5.35 -10.03
C SER A 32 -14.56 3.93 -9.45
N PRO A 33 -15.46 3.64 -8.50
CA PRO A 33 -15.62 2.27 -8.01
C PRO A 33 -15.82 1.26 -9.13
N ASP A 34 -16.64 1.59 -10.14
CA ASP A 34 -16.90 0.69 -11.28
C ASP A 34 -15.67 0.49 -12.17
N SER A 35 -14.90 1.54 -12.45
CA SER A 35 -13.67 1.42 -13.25
C SER A 35 -12.60 0.65 -12.49
N ILE A 36 -12.41 0.91 -11.20
CA ILE A 36 -11.48 0.20 -10.33
C ILE A 36 -11.81 -1.30 -10.29
N LYS A 37 -13.10 -1.64 -10.07
CA LYS A 37 -13.56 -3.02 -10.07
C LYS A 37 -13.30 -3.71 -11.41
N ARG A 38 -13.68 -3.07 -12.52
CA ARG A 38 -13.48 -3.64 -13.87
C ARG A 38 -12.00 -3.86 -14.17
N TRP A 39 -11.14 -2.90 -13.83
CA TRP A 39 -9.70 -3.05 -14.01
C TRP A 39 -9.12 -4.19 -13.18
N ALA A 40 -9.52 -4.31 -11.91
CA ALA A 40 -9.06 -5.38 -11.04
C ALA A 40 -9.44 -6.77 -11.61
N GLN A 41 -10.69 -6.95 -11.97
CA GLN A 41 -11.19 -8.21 -12.53
C GLN A 41 -10.60 -8.54 -13.91
N LEU A 42 -10.42 -7.54 -14.77
CA LEU A 42 -9.76 -7.70 -16.06
C LEU A 42 -8.29 -8.12 -15.90
N THR A 43 -7.55 -7.41 -15.04
CA THR A 43 -6.14 -7.71 -14.77
C THR A 43 -5.96 -9.14 -14.24
N GLU A 44 -6.83 -9.55 -13.32
CA GLU A 44 -6.86 -10.92 -12.79
C GLU A 44 -7.16 -11.94 -13.90
N SER A 45 -8.19 -11.70 -14.73
CA SER A 45 -8.59 -12.60 -15.81
C SER A 45 -7.54 -12.76 -16.92
N LEU A 46 -6.69 -11.74 -17.10
CA LEU A 46 -5.57 -11.78 -18.04
C LEU A 46 -4.33 -12.48 -17.47
N GLY A 47 -4.38 -12.95 -16.23
CA GLY A 47 -3.29 -13.71 -15.60
C GLY A 47 -2.13 -12.86 -15.11
N TYR A 48 -2.33 -11.54 -14.89
CA TYR A 48 -1.34 -10.74 -14.19
C TYR A 48 -1.19 -11.19 -12.74
N HIS A 49 0.02 -11.04 -12.20
CA HIS A 49 0.34 -11.52 -10.85
C HIS A 49 0.03 -10.49 -9.76
N LEU A 50 0.17 -9.19 -10.08
CA LEU A 50 0.16 -8.11 -9.10
C LEU A 50 -0.78 -7.00 -9.53
N LEU A 51 -1.56 -6.48 -8.59
CA LEU A 51 -2.37 -5.26 -8.75
C LEU A 51 -2.02 -4.30 -7.62
N MET A 52 -1.43 -3.17 -7.95
CA MET A 52 -0.86 -2.24 -6.98
C MET A 52 -1.58 -0.90 -7.00
N THR A 53 -1.70 -0.23 -5.84
CA THR A 53 -2.32 1.10 -5.69
C THR A 53 -1.32 2.11 -5.14
N SER A 54 -1.54 3.39 -5.46
CA SER A 54 -0.72 4.52 -4.99
C SER A 54 -1.35 5.20 -3.77
N ASP A 55 -0.52 5.92 -3.00
CA ASP A 55 -0.95 6.60 -1.78
C ASP A 55 -0.70 8.11 -1.82
N HIS A 56 -1.78 8.87 -1.64
CA HIS A 56 -1.81 10.28 -1.29
C HIS A 56 -3.03 10.55 -0.41
N ILE A 57 -2.94 11.45 0.54
CA ILE A 57 -4.04 11.81 1.46
C ILE A 57 -4.61 13.19 1.14
N GLY A 58 -3.76 14.16 0.86
CA GLY A 58 -4.18 15.53 0.59
C GLY A 58 -3.39 16.14 -0.56
N ILE A 59 -3.98 16.14 -1.75
CA ILE A 59 -3.32 16.62 -2.96
C ILE A 59 -3.41 18.15 -3.07
N LYS A 60 -2.25 18.80 -3.17
CA LYS A 60 -2.15 20.23 -3.42
C LYS A 60 -2.54 20.63 -4.83
N PRO A 61 -3.03 21.88 -5.03
CA PRO A 61 -3.34 22.40 -6.34
C PRO A 61 -2.18 22.38 -7.35
N ASP A 62 -0.94 22.61 -6.90
CA ASP A 62 0.26 22.63 -7.76
C ASP A 62 0.68 21.24 -8.27
N VAL A 63 0.31 20.17 -7.58
CA VAL A 63 0.54 18.78 -8.01
C VAL A 63 -0.70 18.10 -8.56
N GLN A 64 -1.86 18.78 -8.51
CA GLN A 64 -3.14 18.25 -9.02
C GLN A 64 -3.09 17.90 -10.51
N GLY A 65 -2.24 18.54 -11.30
CA GLY A 65 -2.01 18.18 -12.70
C GLY A 65 -1.41 16.78 -12.88
N ARG A 66 -0.62 16.30 -11.88
CA ARG A 66 -0.02 14.96 -11.88
C ARG A 66 -0.90 13.93 -11.18
N TYR A 67 -1.58 14.35 -10.11
CA TYR A 67 -2.43 13.49 -9.27
C TYR A 67 -3.82 14.12 -9.11
N PRO A 68 -4.64 14.14 -10.19
CA PRO A 68 -5.95 14.78 -10.15
C PRO A 68 -6.94 13.99 -9.28
N ALA A 69 -7.91 14.73 -8.74
CA ALA A 69 -9.04 14.13 -8.01
C ALA A 69 -9.99 13.37 -8.96
N PRO A 70 -10.74 12.36 -8.47
CA PRO A 70 -10.68 11.81 -7.12
C PRO A 70 -9.38 11.05 -6.87
N PHE A 71 -8.99 10.87 -5.60
CA PHE A 71 -7.90 9.98 -5.21
C PHE A 71 -8.42 9.03 -4.14
N TYR A 72 -8.52 7.74 -4.46
CA TYR A 72 -9.01 6.73 -3.53
C TYR A 72 -7.89 6.26 -2.61
N GLU A 73 -8.16 6.26 -1.32
CA GLU A 73 -7.22 5.87 -0.27
C GLU A 73 -6.84 4.38 -0.40
N PRO A 74 -5.55 4.02 -0.41
CA PRO A 74 -5.12 2.68 -0.82
C PRO A 74 -5.54 1.57 0.15
N VAL A 75 -5.55 1.79 1.47
CA VAL A 75 -5.84 0.73 2.45
C VAL A 75 -7.30 0.28 2.35
N SER A 76 -8.23 1.24 2.28
CA SER A 76 -9.66 0.96 2.07
C SER A 76 -9.93 0.35 0.70
N THR A 77 -9.21 0.82 -0.33
CA THR A 77 -9.30 0.26 -1.69
C THR A 77 -8.82 -1.19 -1.71
N LEU A 78 -7.69 -1.52 -1.06
CA LEU A 78 -7.19 -2.89 -0.97
C LEU A 78 -8.13 -3.81 -0.22
N ALA A 79 -8.74 -3.35 0.89
CA ALA A 79 -9.72 -4.14 1.63
C ALA A 79 -10.92 -4.51 0.75
N TRP A 80 -11.39 -3.58 -0.08
CA TRP A 80 -12.44 -3.84 -1.04
C TRP A 80 -11.99 -4.77 -2.17
N LEU A 81 -10.80 -4.57 -2.74
CA LEU A 81 -10.22 -5.44 -3.76
C LEU A 81 -10.03 -6.88 -3.27
N ALA A 82 -9.66 -7.07 -2.00
CA ALA A 82 -9.55 -8.40 -1.40
C ALA A 82 -10.85 -9.21 -1.49
N GLY A 83 -12.02 -8.52 -1.38
CA GLY A 83 -13.33 -9.16 -1.46
C GLY A 83 -13.86 -9.40 -2.88
N ILE A 84 -13.29 -8.76 -3.90
CA ILE A 84 -13.77 -8.83 -5.30
C ILE A 84 -12.78 -9.48 -6.27
N THR A 85 -11.61 -9.89 -5.79
CA THR A 85 -10.58 -10.66 -6.51
C THR A 85 -10.32 -11.98 -5.80
N THR A 86 -9.76 -12.95 -6.49
CA THR A 86 -9.61 -14.33 -5.97
C THR A 86 -8.18 -14.87 -6.01
N THR A 87 -7.36 -14.47 -6.98
CA THR A 87 -6.04 -15.05 -7.24
C THR A 87 -4.92 -14.02 -7.31
N ILE A 88 -5.20 -12.82 -7.83
CA ILE A 88 -4.20 -11.78 -8.01
C ILE A 88 -3.69 -11.25 -6.66
N GLU A 89 -2.38 -11.09 -6.54
CA GLU A 89 -1.78 -10.41 -5.38
C GLU A 89 -2.10 -8.91 -5.45
N ILE A 90 -2.53 -8.33 -4.35
CA ILE A 90 -2.93 -6.92 -4.25
C ILE A 90 -2.00 -6.19 -3.28
N GLY A 91 -1.65 -4.95 -3.59
CA GLY A 91 -0.71 -4.23 -2.73
C GLY A 91 -0.58 -2.74 -3.02
N THR A 92 0.43 -2.15 -2.43
CA THR A 92 0.73 -0.72 -2.57
C THR A 92 2.06 -0.45 -3.26
N THR A 93 2.09 0.56 -4.16
CA THR A 93 3.30 1.11 -4.79
C THR A 93 3.28 2.63 -4.75
N VAL A 94 3.49 3.19 -3.59
CA VAL A 94 3.81 2.63 -2.27
C VAL A 94 2.85 3.17 -1.22
N LEU A 95 2.69 2.49 -0.08
CA LEU A 95 2.09 3.09 1.12
C LEU A 95 3.11 4.06 1.75
N ILE A 96 2.72 5.28 2.00
CA ILE A 96 3.56 6.25 2.70
C ILE A 96 3.43 6.00 4.21
N VAL A 97 4.38 5.25 4.75
CA VAL A 97 4.32 4.74 6.13
C VAL A 97 4.07 5.84 7.18
N PRO A 98 4.74 7.02 7.13
CA PRO A 98 4.52 8.05 8.14
C PRO A 98 3.15 8.74 8.11
N TYR A 99 2.28 8.44 7.14
CA TYR A 99 0.94 9.06 7.07
C TYR A 99 -0.08 8.43 8.03
N ARG A 100 0.22 7.26 8.59
CA ARG A 100 -0.65 6.51 9.51
C ARG A 100 0.17 6.00 10.69
N SER A 101 -0.47 5.64 11.79
CA SER A 101 0.25 5.00 12.90
C SER A 101 0.71 3.59 12.53
N ALA A 102 1.83 3.14 13.12
CA ALA A 102 2.34 1.78 12.90
C ALA A 102 1.32 0.70 13.30
N LEU A 103 0.56 0.94 14.38
CA LEU A 103 -0.45 0.00 14.87
C LEU A 103 -1.62 -0.12 13.88
N GLU A 104 -2.10 1.01 13.32
CA GLU A 104 -3.16 1.00 12.31
C GLU A 104 -2.73 0.29 11.04
N ILE A 105 -1.50 0.55 10.55
CA ILE A 105 -0.96 -0.15 9.38
C ILE A 105 -0.89 -1.65 9.64
N ALA A 106 -0.29 -2.06 10.77
CA ALA A 106 -0.15 -3.47 11.12
C ALA A 106 -1.51 -4.17 11.19
N LYS A 107 -2.49 -3.54 11.85
CA LYS A 107 -3.84 -4.09 12.00
C LYS A 107 -4.59 -4.17 10.68
N ALA A 108 -4.57 -3.10 9.89
CA ALA A 108 -5.28 -3.03 8.62
C ALA A 108 -4.72 -4.06 7.62
N PHE A 109 -3.40 -4.14 7.47
CA PHE A 109 -2.79 -5.10 6.56
C PHE A 109 -2.95 -6.55 7.01
N ALA A 110 -2.92 -6.85 8.30
CA ALA A 110 -3.26 -8.18 8.81
C ALA A 110 -4.72 -8.56 8.47
N ASN A 111 -5.66 -7.62 8.55
CA ASN A 111 -7.05 -7.86 8.15
C ASN A 111 -7.16 -8.10 6.63
N ILE A 112 -6.52 -7.27 5.81
CA ILE A 112 -6.54 -7.41 4.34
C ILE A 112 -5.90 -8.74 3.93
N ASP A 113 -4.85 -9.17 4.62
CA ASP A 113 -4.21 -10.47 4.41
C ASP A 113 -5.20 -11.61 4.64
N GLN A 114 -5.92 -11.61 5.77
CA GLN A 114 -6.98 -12.57 6.05
C GLN A 114 -8.11 -12.53 5.01
N PHE A 115 -8.61 -11.33 4.67
CA PHE A 115 -9.69 -11.17 3.70
C PHE A 115 -9.30 -11.62 2.30
N SER A 116 -8.05 -11.46 1.94
CA SER A 116 -7.53 -11.86 0.64
C SER A 116 -7.06 -13.33 0.59
N GLY A 117 -6.94 -14.01 1.73
CA GLY A 117 -6.36 -15.36 1.81
C GLY A 117 -4.85 -15.36 1.55
N GLY A 118 -4.12 -14.38 2.09
CA GLY A 118 -2.66 -14.32 2.02
C GLY A 118 -2.10 -13.66 0.75
N ARG A 119 -2.89 -12.82 0.06
CA ARG A 119 -2.50 -12.20 -1.22
C ARG A 119 -2.05 -10.75 -1.10
N VAL A 120 -1.96 -10.17 0.11
CA VAL A 120 -1.60 -8.76 0.27
C VAL A 120 -0.10 -8.54 0.27
N ILE A 121 0.33 -7.45 -0.37
CA ILE A 121 1.71 -6.98 -0.40
C ILE A 121 1.77 -5.57 0.16
N LEU A 122 2.51 -5.36 1.25
CA LEU A 122 2.81 -4.03 1.77
C LEU A 122 4.08 -3.48 1.10
N GLY A 123 3.90 -2.74 0.01
CA GLY A 123 4.98 -1.95 -0.58
C GLY A 123 5.05 -0.58 0.08
N VAL A 124 6.23 -0.17 0.56
CA VAL A 124 6.40 0.98 1.45
C VAL A 124 7.26 2.09 0.87
N GLY A 125 6.96 3.33 1.26
CA GLY A 125 7.74 4.51 0.96
C GLY A 125 7.73 5.53 2.09
N ILE A 126 8.69 6.48 2.02
CA ILE A 126 8.84 7.53 3.05
C ILE A 126 8.03 8.80 2.77
N GLY A 127 7.49 8.95 1.55
CA GLY A 127 6.77 10.14 1.11
C GLY A 127 7.67 11.34 0.75
N TRP A 128 7.09 12.24 -0.06
CA TRP A 128 7.80 13.43 -0.56
C TRP A 128 6.98 14.74 -0.42
N ALA A 129 5.65 14.66 -0.34
CA ALA A 129 4.75 15.81 -0.32
C ALA A 129 4.73 16.46 1.07
N GLN A 130 5.60 17.45 1.29
CA GLN A 130 5.81 18.09 2.59
C GLN A 130 4.52 18.62 3.22
N GLU A 131 3.58 19.06 2.40
CA GLU A 131 2.31 19.62 2.84
C GLU A 131 1.34 18.59 3.41
N GLU A 132 1.37 17.38 2.85
CA GLU A 132 0.60 16.27 3.44
C GLU A 132 1.12 15.95 4.84
N PHE A 133 2.45 15.94 5.03
CA PHE A 133 3.06 15.79 6.36
C PHE A 133 2.63 16.89 7.32
N ALA A 134 2.62 18.15 6.85
CA ALA A 134 2.18 19.29 7.68
C ALA A 134 0.70 19.16 8.08
N GLY A 135 -0.16 18.76 7.13
CA GLY A 135 -1.59 18.51 7.36
C GLY A 135 -1.86 17.37 8.35
N LEU A 136 -0.98 16.37 8.37
CA LEU A 136 -1.04 15.23 9.29
C LEU A 136 -0.34 15.45 10.62
N GLY A 137 0.35 16.59 10.80
CA GLY A 137 1.13 16.88 12.00
C GLY A 137 2.40 16.03 12.14
N VAL A 138 2.90 15.47 11.03
CA VAL A 138 4.08 14.60 11.01
C VAL A 138 5.33 15.37 10.61
N GLU A 139 6.43 15.21 11.34
CA GLU A 139 7.69 15.90 11.07
C GLU A 139 8.35 15.39 9.76
N TYR A 140 8.24 16.16 8.68
CA TYR A 140 8.75 15.82 7.36
C TYR A 140 10.25 15.43 7.35
N LYS A 141 11.08 16.18 8.09
CA LYS A 141 12.54 15.92 8.15
C LYS A 141 12.89 14.59 8.80
N ARG A 142 11.99 14.02 9.59
CA ARG A 142 12.15 12.75 10.30
C ARG A 142 11.49 11.56 9.62
N ARG A 143 10.84 11.75 8.48
CA ARG A 143 10.05 10.72 7.79
C ARG A 143 10.78 9.39 7.57
N GLY A 144 12.09 9.43 7.25
CA GLY A 144 12.88 8.21 7.10
C GLY A 144 13.10 7.47 8.43
N ALA A 145 13.42 8.19 9.50
CA ALA A 145 13.58 7.60 10.84
C ALA A 145 12.26 7.05 11.38
N ILE A 146 11.14 7.79 11.16
CA ILE A 146 9.78 7.34 11.50
C ILE A 146 9.46 6.04 10.75
N THR A 147 9.74 6.00 9.45
CA THR A 147 9.48 4.80 8.62
C THR A 147 10.24 3.59 9.12
N ASN A 148 11.53 3.73 9.42
CA ASN A 148 12.34 2.62 9.90
C ASN A 148 11.79 2.05 11.21
N GLU A 149 11.51 2.92 12.18
CA GLU A 149 10.97 2.52 13.49
C GLU A 149 9.57 1.89 13.37
N TYR A 150 8.72 2.45 12.53
CA TYR A 150 7.39 1.90 12.27
C TYR A 150 7.45 0.51 11.62
N LEU A 151 8.38 0.28 10.68
CA LEU A 151 8.54 -1.03 10.06
C LEU A 151 9.04 -2.09 11.05
N GLU A 152 9.92 -1.72 12.00
CA GLU A 152 10.33 -2.61 13.09
C GLU A 152 9.13 -2.97 13.98
N ALA A 153 8.36 -1.97 14.41
CA ALA A 153 7.16 -2.16 15.21
C ALA A 153 6.09 -3.03 14.51
N ILE A 154 5.84 -2.77 13.22
CA ILE A 154 4.90 -3.56 12.41
C ILE A 154 5.33 -5.02 12.33
N LYS A 155 6.62 -5.30 12.09
CA LYS A 155 7.13 -6.66 12.05
C LYS A 155 6.95 -7.39 13.38
N LEU A 156 7.19 -6.72 14.51
CA LEU A 156 6.95 -7.31 15.85
C LEU A 156 5.46 -7.64 16.04
N LEU A 157 4.57 -6.72 15.69
CA LEU A 157 3.12 -6.92 15.78
C LEU A 157 2.61 -8.10 14.94
N TRP A 158 3.28 -8.44 13.84
CA TRP A 158 2.92 -9.56 12.98
C TRP A 158 3.55 -10.89 13.40
N THR A 159 4.60 -10.87 14.22
CA THR A 159 5.41 -12.08 14.51
C THR A 159 5.41 -12.51 15.96
N GLN A 160 4.88 -11.69 16.87
CA GLN A 160 4.88 -11.97 18.30
C GLN A 160 3.45 -11.93 18.88
N ASP A 161 3.10 -12.91 19.70
CA ASP A 161 1.79 -12.99 20.36
C ASP A 161 1.56 -11.84 21.36
N LEU A 162 2.63 -11.46 22.09
CA LEU A 162 2.64 -10.35 23.04
C LEU A 162 3.76 -9.38 22.66
N ALA A 163 3.49 -8.58 21.62
CA ALA A 163 4.44 -7.60 21.13
C ALA A 163 4.49 -6.38 22.04
N SER A 164 5.69 -5.93 22.37
CA SER A 164 5.95 -4.63 22.99
C SER A 164 7.09 -3.93 22.26
N TYR A 165 6.99 -2.61 22.15
CA TYR A 165 7.99 -1.79 21.50
C TYR A 165 8.13 -0.46 22.24
N GLU A 166 9.36 0.00 22.45
CA GLU A 166 9.65 1.28 23.05
C GLU A 166 10.62 2.05 22.13
N GLY A 167 10.08 2.97 21.36
CA GLY A 167 10.81 3.78 20.42
C GLY A 167 10.60 5.27 20.65
N ARG A 168 11.17 6.07 19.77
CA ARG A 168 11.02 7.52 19.79
C ARG A 168 9.69 7.99 19.19
N TYR A 169 9.22 7.30 18.19
CA TYR A 169 8.05 7.70 17.37
C TYR A 169 6.84 6.79 17.59
N VAL A 170 7.04 5.60 18.13
CA VAL A 170 5.98 4.68 18.53
C VAL A 170 6.38 3.92 19.78
N SER A 171 5.44 3.73 20.69
CA SER A 171 5.60 2.88 21.87
C SER A 171 4.28 2.21 22.20
N PHE A 172 4.32 0.92 22.53
CA PHE A 172 3.15 0.13 22.94
C PHE A 172 3.58 -1.07 23.81
N LYS A 173 2.61 -1.57 24.59
CA LYS A 173 2.75 -2.78 25.45
C LYS A 173 1.52 -3.64 25.30
#